data_f6702e68e31cdf9df4a1bf06d9185ffa
#
_entry.id   f6702e68e31cdf9df4a1bf06d9185ffa
#
_cell.length_a   1.000
_cell.length_b   1.000
_cell.length_c   1.000
_cell.angle_alpha   90.00
_cell.angle_beta   90.00
_cell.angle_gamma   90.00
#
_symmetry.space_group_name_H-M   'P 1'
#
loop_
_entity.id
_entity.type
_entity.pdbx_description
1 polymer ?
#
loop_
_entity_poly.entity_id
_entity_poly.type
_entity_poly.pdbx_seq_one_letter_code
_entity_poly.pdbx_strand_id
1 'polypeptide(L)'
;MQHIHQVTQRARLAPRREPYWAPLSKGRHVGYRKMSDGAGTWVARYYDEGTRKKTYKALGDFSLQPDHQRYDLATRAAVQWFEHISRGGLTTVTTVKDACDHYVTHQRRMRSEKAAHDAEQRFKNYVLNDPKLAAMDLAKLTPSHIAAWRKALQDKPKKNGKPRSNSSFNRDMTCFRAALNLALEDGFVTTNFAWRSKLKPLKGVDRRRELYLNIEQRRTFIAHAAADLAQFLRGMSLVPLRPGALAKLQVAQYDPRLQTLSVGHDKAGQRRRIALPQATATRFEE
;
A
#
# COMPACT_ATOMS: atom_id res chain seq x y z
N MET A 1 12.49 -1.93 45.96
CA MET A 1 11.97 -1.74 44.60
C MET A 1 11.51 -0.31 44.43
N GLN A 2 11.92 0.38 43.39
CA GLN A 2 11.50 1.76 43.17
C GLN A 2 10.13 1.76 42.48
N HIS A 3 9.13 2.37 43.09
CA HIS A 3 7.74 2.33 42.67
C HIS A 3 7.45 3.42 41.63
N ILE A 4 7.91 3.24 40.37
CA ILE A 4 7.69 4.21 39.28
C ILE A 4 6.20 4.41 38.86
N HIS A 5 5.31 3.59 39.39
CA HIS A 5 3.86 3.75 39.17
C HIS A 5 3.28 4.94 39.95
N GLN A 6 3.89 5.34 41.07
CA GLN A 6 3.45 6.45 41.92
C GLN A 6 4.05 7.79 41.46
N VAL A 7 3.24 8.81 41.29
CA VAL A 7 3.68 10.16 40.90
C VAL A 7 4.68 10.75 41.87
N THR A 8 4.39 10.64 43.16
CA THR A 8 5.26 11.15 44.26
C THR A 8 6.63 10.50 44.27
N GLN A 9 6.70 9.21 44.00
CA GLN A 9 7.96 8.48 43.93
C GLN A 9 8.76 8.88 42.69
N ARG A 10 8.10 8.99 41.53
CA ARG A 10 8.75 9.47 40.27
C ARG A 10 9.36 10.87 40.45
N ALA A 11 8.66 11.77 41.17
CA ALA A 11 9.14 13.12 41.40
C ALA A 11 10.45 13.14 42.20
N ARG A 12 10.64 12.19 43.13
CA ARG A 12 11.82 12.08 44.01
C ARG A 12 13.01 11.36 43.36
N LEU A 13 12.85 10.75 42.17
CA LEU A 13 13.92 10.05 41.49
C LEU A 13 15.02 11.02 41.05
N ALA A 14 16.27 10.62 41.17
CA ALA A 14 17.40 11.39 40.63
C ALA A 14 17.46 11.27 39.10
N PRO A 15 17.81 12.35 38.37
CA PRO A 15 18.08 12.26 36.96
C PRO A 15 19.22 11.29 36.65
N ARG A 16 19.02 10.38 35.67
CA ARG A 16 20.08 9.47 35.23
C ARG A 16 19.81 8.92 33.84
N ARG A 17 20.89 8.49 33.16
CA ARG A 17 20.81 7.94 31.81
C ARG A 17 20.07 6.59 31.77
N GLU A 18 20.28 5.73 32.76
CA GLU A 18 19.62 4.43 32.84
C GLU A 18 18.18 4.58 33.37
N PRO A 19 17.17 3.96 32.75
CA PRO A 19 15.80 3.99 33.24
C PRO A 19 15.63 3.27 34.59
N TYR A 20 14.68 3.70 35.40
CA TYR A 20 14.18 2.98 36.57
C TYR A 20 13.16 1.95 36.09
N TRP A 21 13.43 0.67 36.32
CA TRP A 21 12.67 -0.43 35.76
C TRP A 21 11.61 -0.96 36.73
N ALA A 22 10.39 -1.22 36.22
CA ALA A 22 9.36 -2.00 36.85
C ALA A 22 9.08 -3.26 36.03
N PRO A 23 9.09 -4.45 36.61
CA PRO A 23 8.73 -5.68 35.92
C PRO A 23 7.21 -5.70 35.64
N LEU A 24 6.81 -6.11 34.43
CA LEU A 24 5.42 -6.40 34.07
C LEU A 24 5.15 -7.90 34.01
N SER A 25 6.12 -8.65 33.50
CA SER A 25 6.13 -10.12 33.47
C SER A 25 7.57 -10.59 33.23
N LYS A 26 7.79 -11.91 33.20
CA LYS A 26 9.12 -12.50 32.96
C LYS A 26 9.72 -11.95 31.65
N GLY A 27 10.90 -11.36 31.74
CA GLY A 27 11.61 -10.76 30.61
C GLY A 27 11.03 -9.44 30.08
N ARG A 28 9.92 -8.95 30.63
CA ARG A 28 9.21 -7.76 30.13
C ARG A 28 9.13 -6.67 31.19
N HIS A 29 9.66 -5.49 30.87
CA HIS A 29 9.76 -4.39 31.82
C HIS A 29 9.33 -3.07 31.17
N VAL A 30 8.71 -2.20 31.97
CA VAL A 30 8.56 -0.78 31.65
C VAL A 30 9.54 0.03 32.48
N GLY A 31 10.18 1.01 31.88
CA GLY A 31 11.18 1.86 32.52
C GLY A 31 10.81 3.33 32.42
N TYR A 32 11.15 4.09 33.43
CA TYR A 32 11.04 5.53 33.46
C TYR A 32 12.42 6.15 33.53
N ARG A 33 12.81 6.95 32.54
CA ARG A 33 14.05 7.72 32.55
C ARG A 33 13.75 9.13 33.01
N LYS A 34 14.24 9.47 34.20
CA LYS A 34 14.16 10.83 34.74
C LYS A 34 15.20 11.69 34.06
N MET A 35 14.77 12.80 33.44
CA MET A 35 15.63 13.82 32.85
C MET A 35 15.92 14.92 33.86
N SER A 36 16.99 15.71 33.68
CA SER A 36 17.27 16.89 34.46
C SER A 36 16.18 17.93 34.33
N ASP A 37 15.65 18.08 33.10
CA ASP A 37 14.60 19.01 32.75
C ASP A 37 13.40 18.29 32.16
N GLY A 38 12.19 18.74 32.50
CA GLY A 38 10.94 18.26 31.91
C GLY A 38 10.39 16.96 32.43
N ALA A 39 9.40 16.45 31.69
CA ALA A 39 8.71 15.22 31.99
C ALA A 39 9.53 14.04 31.59
N GLY A 40 10.25 13.31 32.22
CA GLY A 40 11.06 12.14 31.81
C GLY A 40 10.40 11.26 30.73
N THR A 41 11.13 10.29 30.24
CA THR A 41 10.72 9.44 29.11
C THR A 41 10.48 8.00 29.55
N TRP A 42 9.55 7.33 28.88
CA TRP A 42 9.22 5.93 29.13
C TRP A 42 9.85 5.01 28.09
N VAL A 43 10.31 3.84 28.52
CA VAL A 43 11.00 2.85 27.70
C VAL A 43 10.48 1.46 28.04
N ALA A 44 10.18 0.64 27.04
CA ALA A 44 9.95 -0.79 27.23
C ALA A 44 11.23 -1.58 27.02
N ARG A 45 11.42 -2.66 27.78
CA ARG A 45 12.52 -3.62 27.64
C ARG A 45 11.96 -5.02 27.53
N TYR A 46 12.33 -5.72 26.48
CA TYR A 46 12.06 -7.13 26.26
C TYR A 46 13.38 -7.92 26.34
N TYR A 47 13.39 -9.02 27.06
CA TYR A 47 14.49 -9.97 27.09
C TYR A 47 14.03 -11.26 26.41
N ASP A 48 14.70 -11.63 25.35
CA ASP A 48 14.47 -12.86 24.61
C ASP A 48 15.37 -13.96 25.21
N GLU A 49 14.75 -14.99 25.81
CA GLU A 49 15.46 -16.12 26.42
C GLU A 49 16.19 -16.99 25.40
N GLY A 50 15.64 -17.10 24.16
CA GLY A 50 16.23 -17.91 23.09
C GLY A 50 17.53 -17.32 22.56
N THR A 51 17.54 -16.02 22.30
CA THR A 51 18.71 -15.30 21.76
C THR A 51 19.56 -14.64 22.84
N ARG A 52 19.10 -14.63 24.10
CA ARG A 52 19.71 -13.93 25.26
C ARG A 52 19.92 -12.43 25.03
N LYS A 53 19.18 -11.82 24.12
CA LYS A 53 19.27 -10.39 23.79
C LYS A 53 18.20 -9.56 24.50
N LYS A 54 18.59 -8.34 24.84
CA LYS A 54 17.66 -7.32 25.36
C LYS A 54 17.33 -6.35 24.25
N THR A 55 16.05 -6.12 24.02
CA THR A 55 15.56 -5.15 23.06
C THR A 55 14.80 -4.05 23.78
N TYR A 56 14.93 -2.82 23.30
CA TYR A 56 14.37 -1.63 23.94
C TYR A 56 13.53 -0.87 22.95
N LYS A 57 12.40 -0.30 23.40
CA LYS A 57 11.55 0.62 22.63
C LYS A 57 11.25 1.87 23.44
N ALA A 58 11.55 3.04 22.88
CA ALA A 58 11.08 4.30 23.42
C ALA A 58 9.56 4.42 23.26
N LEU A 59 8.86 4.75 24.35
CA LEU A 59 7.39 4.85 24.38
C LEU A 59 6.91 6.29 24.33
N GLY A 60 7.82 7.26 24.53
CA GLY A 60 7.51 8.68 24.63
C GLY A 60 7.48 9.19 26.07
N ASP A 61 7.09 10.44 26.25
CA ASP A 61 7.02 11.12 27.55
C ASP A 61 5.60 11.21 28.11
N PHE A 62 4.59 11.12 27.26
CA PHE A 62 3.17 11.31 27.59
C PHE A 62 2.90 12.66 28.27
N SER A 63 3.68 13.70 27.96
CA SER A 63 3.62 15.02 28.60
C SER A 63 2.27 15.71 28.47
N LEU A 64 1.53 15.42 27.40
CA LEU A 64 0.18 15.94 27.16
C LEU A 64 -0.90 15.31 28.07
N GLN A 65 -0.54 14.27 28.84
CA GLN A 65 -1.47 13.56 29.70
C GLN A 65 -1.17 13.86 31.18
N PRO A 66 -2.19 13.79 32.07
CA PRO A 66 -1.99 13.96 33.51
C PRO A 66 -0.97 12.94 34.07
N ASP A 67 -0.13 13.36 35.00
CA ASP A 67 0.97 12.55 35.57
C ASP A 67 0.51 11.20 36.10
N HIS A 68 -0.65 11.13 36.74
CA HIS A 68 -1.18 9.87 37.30
C HIS A 68 -1.55 8.85 36.21
N GLN A 69 -1.82 9.26 34.98
CA GLN A 69 -2.16 8.37 33.86
C GLN A 69 -0.93 7.90 33.07
N ARG A 70 0.21 8.58 33.18
CA ARG A 70 1.38 8.33 32.33
C ARG A 70 1.96 6.92 32.50
N TYR A 71 1.94 6.39 33.71
CA TYR A 71 2.39 5.01 33.96
C TYR A 71 1.50 3.98 33.26
N ASP A 72 0.19 4.13 33.37
CA ASP A 72 -0.77 3.21 32.74
C ASP A 72 -0.70 3.27 31.23
N LEU A 73 -0.55 4.47 30.66
CA LEU A 73 -0.36 4.66 29.23
C LEU A 73 0.95 4.01 28.74
N ALA A 74 2.04 4.21 29.47
CA ALA A 74 3.32 3.60 29.16
C ALA A 74 3.26 2.08 29.27
N THR A 75 2.58 1.56 30.29
CA THR A 75 2.37 0.11 30.46
C THR A 75 1.55 -0.49 29.33
N ARG A 76 0.44 0.14 28.93
CA ARG A 76 -0.37 -0.30 27.78
C ARG A 76 0.46 -0.30 26.49
N ALA A 77 1.21 0.76 26.23
CA ALA A 77 2.09 0.85 25.06
C ALA A 77 3.20 -0.23 25.09
N ALA A 78 3.76 -0.52 26.25
CA ALA A 78 4.74 -1.59 26.44
C ALA A 78 4.14 -2.97 26.16
N VAL A 79 2.94 -3.27 26.71
CA VAL A 79 2.24 -4.54 26.51
C VAL A 79 1.92 -4.76 25.03
N GLN A 80 1.40 -3.74 24.34
CA GLN A 80 1.15 -3.81 22.89
C GLN A 80 2.42 -4.13 22.10
N TRP A 81 3.55 -3.55 22.47
CA TRP A 81 4.82 -3.83 21.82
C TRP A 81 5.32 -5.25 22.13
N PHE A 82 5.17 -5.75 23.35
CA PHE A 82 5.52 -7.12 23.70
C PHE A 82 4.68 -8.15 22.94
N GLU A 83 3.39 -7.89 22.77
CA GLU A 83 2.51 -8.72 21.94
C GLU A 83 2.95 -8.71 20.46
N HIS A 84 3.33 -7.55 19.95
CA HIS A 84 3.86 -7.42 18.59
C HIS A 84 5.10 -8.31 18.40
N ILE A 85 6.09 -8.23 19.30
CA ILE A 85 7.30 -9.06 19.23
C ILE A 85 6.96 -10.55 19.38
N SER A 86 6.09 -10.91 20.33
CA SER A 86 5.73 -12.31 20.57
C SER A 86 5.02 -12.97 19.38
N ARG A 87 4.45 -12.17 18.48
CA ARG A 87 3.86 -12.61 17.21
C ARG A 87 4.85 -12.57 16.03
N GLY A 88 6.14 -12.39 16.30
CA GLY A 88 7.18 -12.33 15.26
C GLY A 88 7.36 -10.97 14.57
N GLY A 89 6.78 -9.90 15.13
CA GLY A 89 6.93 -8.56 14.59
C GLY A 89 8.36 -8.02 14.72
N LEU A 90 8.79 -7.17 13.78
CA LEU A 90 10.09 -6.53 13.82
C LEU A 90 10.18 -5.55 15.00
N THR A 91 11.38 -5.43 15.56
CA THR A 91 11.64 -4.54 16.69
C THR A 91 11.82 -3.07 16.29
N THR A 92 12.10 -2.82 15.01
CA THR A 92 12.24 -1.47 14.45
C THR A 92 10.88 -0.82 14.22
N VAL A 93 10.79 0.49 14.49
CA VAL A 93 9.61 1.27 14.17
C VAL A 93 9.52 1.41 12.65
N THR A 94 8.40 1.01 12.09
CA THR A 94 8.12 1.14 10.66
C THR A 94 6.90 2.03 10.48
N THR A 95 7.06 3.09 9.71
CA THR A 95 6.00 4.07 9.45
C THR A 95 5.15 3.65 8.24
N VAL A 96 4.01 4.32 8.04
CA VAL A 96 3.20 4.20 6.83
C VAL A 96 4.03 4.56 5.58
N LYS A 97 4.90 5.58 5.68
CA LYS A 97 5.81 5.94 4.59
C LYS A 97 6.77 4.79 4.26
N ASP A 98 7.41 4.19 5.27
CA ASP A 98 8.34 3.09 5.05
C ASP A 98 7.66 1.89 4.38
N ALA A 99 6.41 1.58 4.75
CA ALA A 99 5.62 0.54 4.09
C ALA A 99 5.32 0.86 2.61
N CYS A 100 5.03 2.13 2.30
CA CYS A 100 4.82 2.58 0.93
C CYS A 100 6.12 2.48 0.10
N ASP A 101 7.24 2.94 0.64
CA ASP A 101 8.55 2.91 -0.02
C ASP A 101 9.03 1.46 -0.24
N HIS A 102 8.81 0.59 0.75
CA HIS A 102 9.07 -0.83 0.65
C HIS A 102 8.25 -1.49 -0.48
N TYR A 103 6.96 -1.16 -0.58
CA TYR A 103 6.11 -1.66 -1.66
C TYR A 103 6.56 -1.17 -3.03
N VAL A 104 6.99 0.08 -3.17
CA VAL A 104 7.54 0.61 -4.44
C VAL A 104 8.78 -0.17 -4.85
N THR A 105 9.70 -0.41 -3.90
CA THR A 105 10.90 -1.22 -4.13
C THR A 105 10.55 -2.65 -4.55
N HIS A 106 9.58 -3.27 -3.88
CA HIS A 106 9.06 -4.60 -4.24
C HIS A 106 8.48 -4.62 -5.66
N GLN A 107 7.66 -3.63 -6.05
CA GLN A 107 7.11 -3.54 -7.41
C GLN A 107 8.20 -3.38 -8.47
N ARG A 108 9.25 -2.62 -8.19
CA ARG A 108 10.41 -2.44 -9.09
C ARG A 108 11.13 -3.76 -9.36
N ARG A 109 11.33 -4.56 -8.31
CA ARG A 109 12.02 -5.85 -8.40
C ARG A 109 11.16 -6.95 -9.03
N MET A 110 9.87 -7.03 -8.63
CA MET A 110 9.00 -8.16 -8.97
C MET A 110 8.16 -7.96 -10.23
N ARG A 111 8.02 -6.71 -10.70
CA ARG A 111 7.18 -6.40 -11.88
C ARG A 111 7.89 -5.55 -12.93
N SER A 112 8.01 -4.25 -12.69
CA SER A 112 8.66 -3.32 -13.63
C SER A 112 8.82 -1.93 -13.02
N GLU A 113 9.73 -1.13 -13.57
CA GLU A 113 9.89 0.27 -13.21
C GLU A 113 8.60 1.08 -13.38
N LYS A 114 7.84 0.80 -14.47
CA LYS A 114 6.55 1.44 -14.71
C LYS A 114 5.53 1.17 -13.59
N ALA A 115 5.48 -0.07 -13.08
CA ALA A 115 4.58 -0.43 -11.98
C ALA A 115 5.01 0.24 -10.67
N ALA A 116 6.31 0.32 -10.40
CA ALA A 116 6.88 1.02 -9.26
C ALA A 116 6.56 2.51 -9.31
N HIS A 117 6.80 3.16 -10.44
CA HIS A 117 6.51 4.58 -10.64
C HIS A 117 5.00 4.89 -10.47
N ASP A 118 4.10 4.06 -11.02
CA ASP A 118 2.64 4.25 -10.82
C ASP A 118 2.26 4.17 -9.34
N ALA A 119 2.82 3.21 -8.59
CA ALA A 119 2.60 3.08 -7.14
C ALA A 119 3.15 4.29 -6.37
N GLU A 120 4.37 4.72 -6.66
CA GLU A 120 5.02 5.88 -6.05
C GLU A 120 4.19 7.16 -6.24
N GLN A 121 3.75 7.43 -7.48
CA GLN A 121 2.91 8.61 -7.77
C GLN A 121 1.57 8.56 -7.04
N ARG A 122 0.96 7.36 -6.88
CA ARG A 122 -0.26 7.20 -6.10
C ARG A 122 -0.03 7.47 -4.63
N PHE A 123 1.04 6.94 -4.04
CA PHE A 123 1.36 7.21 -2.65
C PHE A 123 1.65 8.68 -2.41
N LYS A 124 2.49 9.31 -3.25
CA LYS A 124 2.78 10.73 -3.17
C LYS A 124 1.52 11.59 -3.21
N ASN A 125 0.59 11.29 -4.12
CA ASN A 125 -0.60 12.10 -4.34
C ASN A 125 -1.72 11.86 -3.32
N TYR A 126 -1.81 10.65 -2.73
CA TYR A 126 -3.01 10.23 -2.01
C TYR A 126 -2.77 9.66 -0.62
N VAL A 127 -1.54 9.33 -0.24
CA VAL A 127 -1.20 8.79 1.09
C VAL A 127 -0.21 9.69 1.80
N LEU A 128 0.93 9.96 1.17
CA LEU A 128 2.05 10.68 1.77
C LEU A 128 1.88 12.21 1.75
N ASN A 129 0.85 12.72 1.08
CA ASN A 129 0.46 14.12 1.14
C ASN A 129 -0.16 14.53 2.50
N ASP A 130 -0.48 13.57 3.36
CA ASP A 130 -0.79 13.77 4.77
C ASP A 130 0.44 13.42 5.62
N PRO A 131 1.21 14.42 6.11
CA PRO A 131 2.44 14.16 6.88
C PRO A 131 2.18 13.39 8.19
N LYS A 132 1.00 13.59 8.81
CA LYS A 132 0.63 12.89 10.06
C LYS A 132 0.44 11.40 9.80
N LEU A 133 -0.27 11.04 8.72
CA LEU A 133 -0.44 9.65 8.33
C LEU A 133 0.88 9.05 7.87
N ALA A 134 1.67 9.76 7.06
CA ALA A 134 2.95 9.28 6.53
C ALA A 134 3.95 8.91 7.65
N ALA A 135 4.05 9.74 8.69
CA ALA A 135 4.94 9.53 9.83
C ALA A 135 4.38 8.57 10.90
N MET A 136 3.15 8.10 10.73
CA MET A 136 2.50 7.25 11.72
C MET A 136 3.14 5.86 11.76
N ASP A 137 3.47 5.38 12.97
CA ASP A 137 3.90 4.01 13.21
C ASP A 137 2.79 3.02 12.82
N LEU A 138 3.09 2.03 12.00
CA LEU A 138 2.14 1.00 11.57
C LEU A 138 1.50 0.25 12.74
N ALA A 139 2.26 0.03 13.82
CA ALA A 139 1.75 -0.62 15.02
C ALA A 139 0.71 0.22 15.77
N LYS A 140 0.69 1.54 15.54
CA LYS A 140 -0.27 2.49 16.11
C LYS A 140 -1.42 2.83 15.17
N LEU A 141 -1.41 2.29 13.94
CA LEU A 141 -2.45 2.53 12.97
C LEU A 141 -3.78 1.93 13.46
N THR A 142 -4.85 2.71 13.38
CA THR A 142 -6.19 2.31 13.83
C THR A 142 -7.20 2.33 12.68
N PRO A 143 -8.34 1.62 12.82
CA PRO A 143 -9.43 1.72 11.85
C PRO A 143 -9.95 3.15 11.65
N SER A 144 -9.89 4.00 12.70
CA SER A 144 -10.31 5.40 12.62
C SER A 144 -9.37 6.23 11.73
N HIS A 145 -8.06 6.02 11.82
CA HIS A 145 -7.09 6.70 10.95
C HIS A 145 -7.34 6.36 9.48
N ILE A 146 -7.55 5.09 9.18
CA ILE A 146 -7.84 4.63 7.81
C ILE A 146 -9.20 5.16 7.33
N ALA A 147 -10.21 5.21 8.19
CA ALA A 147 -11.53 5.76 7.84
C ALA A 147 -11.45 7.26 7.53
N ALA A 148 -10.70 8.03 8.32
CA ALA A 148 -10.47 9.46 8.10
C ALA A 148 -9.74 9.70 6.75
N TRP A 149 -8.67 8.96 6.49
CA TRP A 149 -7.96 9.01 5.21
C TRP A 149 -8.88 8.67 4.03
N ARG A 150 -9.69 7.61 4.17
CA ARG A 150 -10.63 7.18 3.13
C ARG A 150 -11.65 8.27 2.81
N LYS A 151 -12.20 8.93 3.83
CA LYS A 151 -13.13 10.05 3.66
C LYS A 151 -12.46 11.21 2.94
N ALA A 152 -11.27 11.63 3.39
CA ALA A 152 -10.51 12.69 2.75
C ALA A 152 -10.17 12.40 1.28
N LEU A 153 -9.84 11.14 0.95
CA LEU A 153 -9.61 10.70 -0.42
C LEU A 153 -10.89 10.76 -1.27
N GLN A 154 -12.04 10.40 -0.72
CA GLN A 154 -13.33 10.41 -1.42
C GLN A 154 -13.78 11.84 -1.70
N ASP A 155 -13.58 12.74 -0.75
CA ASP A 155 -13.95 14.15 -0.85
C ASP A 155 -13.01 14.96 -1.75
N LYS A 156 -11.82 14.43 -2.08
CA LYS A 156 -10.83 15.10 -2.94
C LYS A 156 -11.28 15.09 -4.40
N PRO A 157 -11.57 16.25 -5.03
CA PRO A 157 -11.98 16.32 -6.42
C PRO A 157 -10.83 15.94 -7.38
N LYS A 158 -11.17 15.62 -8.62
CA LYS A 158 -10.19 15.50 -9.71
C LYS A 158 -9.60 16.87 -10.04
N LYS A 159 -8.48 16.90 -10.79
CA LYS A 159 -7.84 18.13 -11.28
C LYS A 159 -8.81 19.06 -12.05
N ASN A 160 -9.85 18.52 -12.67
CA ASN A 160 -10.88 19.26 -13.39
C ASN A 160 -12.10 19.62 -12.54
N GLY A 161 -12.02 19.57 -11.23
CA GLY A 161 -13.09 19.91 -10.29
C GLY A 161 -14.21 18.86 -10.17
N LYS A 162 -14.28 17.86 -11.05
CA LYS A 162 -15.33 16.84 -11.00
C LYS A 162 -15.09 15.84 -9.88
N PRO A 163 -16.17 15.25 -9.31
CA PRO A 163 -16.02 14.21 -8.27
C PRO A 163 -15.25 13.00 -8.79
N ARG A 164 -14.58 12.30 -7.91
CA ARG A 164 -13.86 11.07 -8.24
C ARG A 164 -14.85 9.95 -8.55
N SER A 165 -14.53 9.14 -9.57
CA SER A 165 -15.29 7.91 -9.81
C SER A 165 -14.92 6.87 -8.74
N ASN A 166 -15.90 6.05 -8.35
CA ASN A 166 -15.69 4.95 -7.41
C ASN A 166 -14.63 3.94 -7.91
N SER A 167 -14.51 3.74 -9.21
CA SER A 167 -13.46 2.90 -9.82
C SER A 167 -12.06 3.48 -9.60
N SER A 168 -11.87 4.79 -9.77
CA SER A 168 -10.59 5.46 -9.47
C SER A 168 -10.27 5.40 -7.99
N PHE A 169 -11.27 5.62 -7.13
CA PHE A 169 -11.14 5.52 -5.68
C PHE A 169 -10.71 4.11 -5.24
N ASN A 170 -11.36 3.05 -5.78
CA ASN A 170 -10.97 1.67 -5.52
C ASN A 170 -9.51 1.38 -5.92
N ARG A 171 -9.05 1.95 -7.02
CA ARG A 171 -7.69 1.75 -7.52
C ARG A 171 -6.64 2.30 -6.54
N ASP A 172 -6.89 3.49 -5.99
CA ASP A 172 -5.98 4.11 -5.04
C ASP A 172 -6.00 3.37 -3.69
N MET A 173 -7.19 2.99 -3.19
CA MET A 173 -7.32 2.14 -1.99
C MET A 173 -6.62 0.79 -2.15
N THR A 174 -6.72 0.16 -3.32
CA THR A 174 -6.11 -1.15 -3.58
C THR A 174 -4.58 -1.06 -3.51
N CYS A 175 -4.00 0.01 -4.04
CA CYS A 175 -2.55 0.23 -3.97
C CYS A 175 -2.08 0.37 -2.52
N PHE A 176 -2.75 1.20 -1.74
CA PHE A 176 -2.41 1.40 -0.33
C PHE A 176 -2.61 0.12 0.51
N ARG A 177 -3.72 -0.60 0.30
CA ARG A 177 -3.95 -1.89 0.95
C ARG A 177 -2.86 -2.91 0.62
N ALA A 178 -2.39 -2.93 -0.63
CA ALA A 178 -1.33 -3.84 -1.05
C ALA A 178 0.00 -3.54 -0.33
N ALA A 179 0.34 -2.26 -0.14
CA ALA A 179 1.52 -1.87 0.62
C ALA A 179 1.43 -2.30 2.10
N LEU A 180 0.28 -2.08 2.74
CA LEU A 180 0.07 -2.47 4.13
C LEU A 180 0.05 -4.00 4.31
N ASN A 181 -0.49 -4.75 3.33
CA ASN A 181 -0.47 -6.21 3.37
C ASN A 181 0.94 -6.77 3.18
N LEU A 182 1.75 -6.20 2.27
CA LEU A 182 3.14 -6.58 2.13
C LEU A 182 3.93 -6.31 3.43
N ALA A 183 3.69 -5.17 4.08
CA ALA A 183 4.29 -4.87 5.38
C ALA A 183 3.88 -5.88 6.47
N LEU A 184 2.67 -6.44 6.40
CA LEU A 184 2.23 -7.52 7.28
C LEU A 184 2.93 -8.85 6.94
N GLU A 185 3.02 -9.21 5.66
CA GLU A 185 3.68 -10.43 5.17
C GLU A 185 5.17 -10.45 5.56
N ASP A 186 5.82 -9.29 5.48
CA ASP A 186 7.25 -9.13 5.83
C ASP A 186 7.48 -8.86 7.35
N GLY A 187 6.45 -8.95 8.18
CA GLY A 187 6.56 -8.86 9.64
C GLY A 187 6.78 -7.44 10.19
N PHE A 188 6.59 -6.36 9.39
CA PHE A 188 6.68 -4.99 9.87
C PHE A 188 5.55 -4.66 10.86
N VAL A 189 4.43 -5.34 10.71
CA VAL A 189 3.29 -5.29 11.61
C VAL A 189 2.68 -6.69 11.73
N THR A 190 2.02 -7.00 12.85
CA THR A 190 1.54 -8.36 13.15
C THR A 190 0.03 -8.52 12.98
N THR A 191 -0.68 -7.47 12.61
CA THR A 191 -2.12 -7.49 12.44
C THR A 191 -2.57 -6.52 11.36
N ASN A 192 -3.60 -6.90 10.62
CA ASN A 192 -4.25 -6.07 9.60
C ASN A 192 -5.56 -5.43 10.11
N PHE A 193 -5.81 -5.46 11.42
CA PHE A 193 -7.05 -4.99 12.02
C PHE A 193 -7.42 -3.57 11.61
N ALA A 194 -6.42 -2.68 11.50
CA ALA A 194 -6.61 -1.28 11.14
C ALA A 194 -7.22 -1.09 9.74
N TRP A 195 -6.88 -1.93 8.78
CA TRP A 195 -7.26 -1.72 7.37
C TRP A 195 -8.10 -2.84 6.74
N ARG A 196 -8.14 -4.03 7.34
CA ARG A 196 -8.84 -5.20 6.79
C ARG A 196 -10.26 -4.92 6.34
N SER A 197 -11.04 -4.21 7.14
CA SER A 197 -12.44 -3.85 6.83
C SER A 197 -12.55 -2.53 6.09
N LYS A 198 -11.70 -1.55 6.42
CA LYS A 198 -11.81 -0.16 5.93
C LYS A 198 -11.29 0.04 4.50
N LEU A 199 -10.33 -0.78 4.04
CA LEU A 199 -9.81 -0.75 2.68
C LEU A 199 -10.45 -1.81 1.77
N LYS A 200 -11.65 -2.31 2.10
CA LYS A 200 -12.42 -3.14 1.17
C LYS A 200 -12.89 -2.28 -0.02
N PRO A 201 -12.71 -2.76 -1.27
CA PRO A 201 -13.21 -2.06 -2.44
C PRO A 201 -14.72 -1.90 -2.42
N LEU A 202 -15.20 -0.80 -2.97
CA LEU A 202 -16.62 -0.59 -3.26
C LEU A 202 -17.07 -1.60 -4.33
N LYS A 203 -18.21 -2.25 -4.11
CA LYS A 203 -18.80 -3.19 -5.07
C LYS A 203 -19.58 -2.46 -6.15
N GLY A 204 -19.77 -3.09 -7.31
CA GLY A 204 -20.64 -2.59 -8.39
C GLY A 204 -20.18 -1.27 -9.03
N VAL A 205 -18.89 -0.97 -8.97
CA VAL A 205 -18.35 0.32 -9.45
C VAL A 205 -17.97 0.32 -10.94
N ASP A 206 -17.86 -0.85 -11.55
CA ASP A 206 -17.50 -1.00 -12.95
C ASP A 206 -18.76 -0.93 -13.81
N ARG A 207 -18.95 0.19 -14.49
CA ARG A 207 -19.99 0.35 -15.48
C ARG A 207 -19.40 0.03 -16.85
N ARG A 208 -19.98 -0.97 -17.52
CA ARG A 208 -19.71 -1.21 -18.93
C ARG A 208 -20.25 -0.02 -19.75
N ARG A 209 -19.49 0.39 -20.76
CA ARG A 209 -20.04 1.27 -21.79
C ARG A 209 -20.97 0.42 -22.67
N GLU A 210 -22.20 0.84 -22.80
CA GLU A 210 -23.22 0.16 -23.60
C GLU A 210 -23.32 0.72 -25.03
N LEU A 211 -22.41 1.63 -25.39
CA LEU A 211 -22.35 2.19 -26.70
C LEU A 211 -21.70 1.21 -27.70
N TYR A 212 -22.46 0.69 -28.59
CA TYR A 212 -22.01 -0.16 -29.69
C TYR A 212 -22.18 0.59 -30.99
N LEU A 213 -21.11 0.66 -31.79
CA LEU A 213 -21.17 1.17 -33.15
C LEU A 213 -21.62 0.05 -34.09
N ASN A 214 -22.64 0.28 -34.89
CA ASN A 214 -23.02 -0.63 -35.98
C ASN A 214 -21.93 -0.61 -37.07
N ILE A 215 -22.09 -1.48 -38.12
CA ILE A 215 -21.07 -1.63 -39.16
C ILE A 215 -20.86 -0.34 -39.92
N GLU A 216 -21.92 0.38 -40.27
CA GLU A 216 -21.87 1.63 -41.03
C GLU A 216 -21.19 2.74 -40.20
N GLN A 217 -21.57 2.87 -38.95
CA GLN A 217 -20.93 3.83 -38.03
C GLN A 217 -19.44 3.55 -37.87
N ARG A 218 -19.02 2.27 -37.79
CA ARG A 218 -17.60 1.91 -37.74
C ARG A 218 -16.87 2.27 -39.03
N ARG A 219 -17.46 2.01 -40.20
CA ARG A 219 -16.88 2.39 -41.50
C ARG A 219 -16.71 3.89 -41.60
N THR A 220 -17.75 4.66 -41.26
CA THR A 220 -17.73 6.12 -41.28
C THR A 220 -16.66 6.65 -40.32
N PHE A 221 -16.58 6.10 -39.12
CA PHE A 221 -15.57 6.47 -38.11
C PHE A 221 -14.13 6.24 -38.63
N ILE A 222 -13.87 5.09 -39.25
CA ILE A 222 -12.57 4.76 -39.85
C ILE A 222 -12.26 5.67 -41.05
N ALA A 223 -13.24 5.98 -41.89
CA ALA A 223 -13.07 6.82 -43.07
C ALA A 223 -12.67 8.28 -42.72
N HIS A 224 -13.14 8.79 -41.57
CA HIS A 224 -12.83 10.14 -41.10
C HIS A 224 -11.60 10.21 -40.20
N ALA A 225 -10.97 9.09 -39.90
CA ALA A 225 -9.77 9.05 -39.07
C ALA A 225 -8.51 9.41 -39.91
N ALA A 226 -7.49 9.98 -39.26
CA ALA A 226 -6.17 10.15 -39.89
C ALA A 226 -5.62 8.79 -40.35
N ALA A 227 -4.81 8.77 -41.40
CA ALA A 227 -4.41 7.55 -42.11
C ALA A 227 -3.79 6.47 -41.18
N ASP A 228 -2.90 6.85 -40.30
CA ASP A 228 -2.27 5.96 -39.30
C ASP A 228 -3.29 5.39 -38.29
N LEU A 229 -4.19 6.23 -37.81
CA LEU A 229 -5.27 5.82 -36.92
C LEU A 229 -6.29 4.95 -37.63
N ALA A 230 -6.61 5.25 -38.90
CA ALA A 230 -7.53 4.45 -39.71
C ALA A 230 -7.03 3.01 -39.90
N GLN A 231 -5.73 2.82 -40.17
CA GLN A 231 -5.11 1.49 -40.27
C GLN A 231 -5.20 0.73 -38.92
N PHE A 232 -4.87 1.40 -37.84
CA PHE A 232 -4.99 0.81 -36.51
C PHE A 232 -6.43 0.40 -36.16
N LEU A 233 -7.42 1.24 -36.46
CA LEU A 233 -8.84 0.96 -36.23
C LEU A 233 -9.35 -0.19 -37.12
N ARG A 234 -8.84 -0.32 -38.35
CA ARG A 234 -9.13 -1.48 -39.21
C ARG A 234 -8.60 -2.75 -38.57
N GLY A 235 -7.34 -2.77 -38.11
CA GLY A 235 -6.76 -3.89 -37.37
C GLY A 235 -7.56 -4.28 -36.12
N MET A 236 -8.00 -3.27 -35.34
CA MET A 236 -8.87 -3.48 -34.17
C MET A 236 -10.25 -4.08 -34.52
N SER A 237 -10.72 -3.86 -35.73
CA SER A 237 -12.01 -4.40 -36.20
C SER A 237 -11.90 -5.83 -36.77
N LEU A 238 -10.71 -6.22 -37.21
CA LEU A 238 -10.44 -7.50 -37.86
C LEU A 238 -9.96 -8.59 -36.92
N VAL A 239 -9.23 -8.21 -35.84
CA VAL A 239 -8.64 -9.18 -34.95
C VAL A 239 -9.00 -8.90 -33.50
N PRO A 240 -9.27 -9.95 -32.65
CA PRO A 240 -9.67 -9.81 -31.27
C PRO A 240 -8.44 -9.56 -30.36
N LEU A 241 -7.70 -8.50 -30.67
CA LEU A 241 -6.52 -8.08 -29.91
C LEU A 241 -6.80 -6.88 -29.02
N ARG A 242 -6.07 -6.80 -27.90
CA ARG A 242 -6.04 -5.56 -27.13
C ARG A 242 -5.27 -4.48 -27.90
N PRO A 243 -5.64 -3.20 -27.79
CA PRO A 243 -4.96 -2.12 -28.51
C PRO A 243 -3.43 -2.14 -28.40
N GLY A 244 -2.91 -2.37 -27.20
CA GLY A 244 -1.45 -2.43 -26.96
C GLY A 244 -0.76 -3.69 -27.52
N ALA A 245 -1.50 -4.76 -27.79
CA ALA A 245 -0.95 -5.94 -28.47
C ALA A 245 -0.91 -5.72 -29.97
N LEU A 246 -1.98 -5.14 -30.55
CA LEU A 246 -2.05 -4.79 -31.96
C LEU A 246 -0.94 -3.78 -32.34
N ALA A 247 -0.75 -2.72 -31.53
CA ALA A 247 0.28 -1.71 -31.78
C ALA A 247 1.73 -2.24 -31.74
N LYS A 248 1.95 -3.42 -31.16
CA LYS A 248 3.27 -4.07 -31.10
C LYS A 248 3.42 -5.23 -32.08
N LEU A 249 2.40 -5.45 -32.90
CA LEU A 249 2.41 -6.55 -33.86
C LEU A 249 3.48 -6.30 -34.93
N GLN A 250 4.23 -7.35 -35.25
CA GLN A 250 5.27 -7.35 -36.30
C GLN A 250 4.85 -8.24 -37.44
N VAL A 251 5.25 -7.92 -38.66
CA VAL A 251 4.96 -8.69 -39.87
C VAL A 251 5.39 -10.15 -39.71
N ALA A 252 6.54 -10.41 -39.12
CA ALA A 252 7.04 -11.76 -38.90
C ALA A 252 6.15 -12.63 -37.96
N GLN A 253 5.14 -12.04 -37.34
CA GLN A 253 4.19 -12.76 -36.49
C GLN A 253 2.97 -13.29 -37.29
N TYR A 254 2.83 -12.95 -38.55
CA TYR A 254 1.84 -13.50 -39.44
C TYR A 254 2.44 -14.65 -40.28
N ASP A 255 1.76 -15.79 -40.30
CA ASP A 255 2.10 -16.93 -41.12
C ASP A 255 1.07 -17.02 -42.26
N PRO A 256 1.45 -16.68 -43.51
CA PRO A 256 0.52 -16.69 -44.63
C PRO A 256 0.07 -18.10 -45.06
N ARG A 257 0.89 -19.12 -44.80
CA ARG A 257 0.56 -20.50 -45.16
C ARG A 257 -0.54 -21.07 -44.26
N LEU A 258 -0.47 -20.75 -42.99
CA LEU A 258 -1.42 -21.23 -41.99
C LEU A 258 -2.53 -20.21 -41.74
N GLN A 259 -2.42 -19.01 -42.32
CA GLN A 259 -3.31 -17.86 -42.06
C GLN A 259 -3.45 -17.61 -40.55
N THR A 260 -2.33 -17.67 -39.82
CA THR A 260 -2.31 -17.53 -38.37
C THR A 260 -1.47 -16.36 -37.93
N LEU A 261 -1.95 -15.69 -36.91
CA LEU A 261 -1.26 -14.62 -36.23
C LEU A 261 -0.72 -15.08 -34.89
N SER A 262 0.59 -15.06 -34.75
CA SER A 262 1.28 -15.38 -33.49
C SER A 262 1.36 -14.13 -32.62
N VAL A 263 0.59 -14.09 -31.55
CA VAL A 263 0.60 -12.96 -30.59
C VAL A 263 1.58 -13.31 -29.47
N GLY A 264 2.50 -12.40 -29.19
CA GLY A 264 3.43 -12.53 -28.08
C GLY A 264 2.72 -12.61 -26.72
N HIS A 265 3.46 -12.48 -25.63
CA HIS A 265 2.89 -12.60 -24.29
C HIS A 265 1.74 -11.62 -24.07
N ASP A 266 0.56 -12.15 -23.79
CA ASP A 266 -0.58 -11.35 -23.39
C ASP A 266 -0.45 -10.90 -21.92
N LYS A 267 -1.46 -10.21 -21.40
CA LYS A 267 -1.46 -9.74 -19.99
C LYS A 267 -1.40 -10.90 -18.97
N ALA A 268 -1.73 -12.13 -19.38
CA ALA A 268 -1.62 -13.35 -18.57
C ALA A 268 -0.28 -14.09 -18.78
N GLY A 269 0.64 -13.54 -19.60
CA GLY A 269 1.93 -14.14 -19.87
C GLY A 269 1.90 -15.30 -20.87
N GLN A 270 0.76 -15.52 -21.54
CA GLN A 270 0.61 -16.63 -22.49
C GLN A 270 0.79 -16.19 -23.93
N ARG A 271 1.46 -17.01 -24.73
CA ARG A 271 1.50 -16.87 -26.17
C ARG A 271 0.22 -17.46 -26.78
N ARG A 272 -0.34 -16.77 -27.77
CA ARG A 272 -1.53 -17.24 -28.49
C ARG A 272 -1.28 -17.26 -29.98
N ARG A 273 -1.84 -18.25 -30.66
CA ARG A 273 -2.05 -18.25 -32.10
C ARG A 273 -3.53 -17.99 -32.39
N ILE A 274 -3.81 -17.12 -33.32
CA ILE A 274 -5.16 -16.76 -33.77
C ILE A 274 -5.25 -17.15 -35.25
N ALA A 275 -6.14 -18.08 -35.58
CA ALA A 275 -6.47 -18.37 -36.95
C ALA A 275 -7.31 -17.18 -37.51
N LEU A 276 -6.93 -16.68 -38.65
CA LEU A 276 -7.63 -15.60 -39.31
C LEU A 276 -8.60 -16.17 -40.35
N PRO A 277 -9.84 -15.65 -40.44
CA PRO A 277 -10.71 -15.92 -41.58
C PRO A 277 -10.04 -15.49 -42.87
N GLN A 278 -10.30 -16.19 -43.98
CA GLN A 278 -9.72 -15.90 -45.31
C GLN A 278 -9.77 -14.43 -45.68
N ALA A 279 -10.94 -13.77 -45.56
CA ALA A 279 -11.13 -12.35 -45.85
C ALA A 279 -10.26 -11.42 -44.97
N THR A 280 -9.89 -11.86 -43.78
CA THR A 280 -8.98 -11.11 -42.88
C THR A 280 -7.51 -11.38 -43.25
N ALA A 281 -7.17 -12.63 -43.59
CA ALA A 281 -5.84 -13.03 -44.04
C ALA A 281 -5.41 -12.25 -45.28
N THR A 282 -6.26 -12.18 -46.31
CA THR A 282 -6.03 -11.39 -47.54
C THR A 282 -5.69 -9.92 -47.22
N ARG A 283 -6.33 -9.33 -46.19
CA ARG A 283 -6.06 -7.95 -45.78
C ARG A 283 -4.72 -7.79 -45.03
N PHE A 284 -4.14 -8.85 -44.55
CA PHE A 284 -2.80 -8.85 -43.94
C PHE A 284 -1.69 -9.06 -44.97
N GLU A 285 -2.05 -9.50 -46.18
CA GLU A 285 -1.13 -9.71 -47.30
C GLU A 285 -1.03 -8.46 -48.21
N GLU A 286 -2.02 -7.57 -48.17
CA GLU A 286 -2.03 -6.23 -48.81
C GLU A 286 -1.14 -5.23 -48.02
#